data_312e129e9268b77094a41d11c19f91a3
#
_entry.id   312e129e9268b77094a41d11c19f91a3
#
_cell.length_a   1.000
_cell.length_b   1.000
_cell.length_c   1.000
_cell.angle_alpha   90.00
_cell.angle_beta   90.00
_cell.angle_gamma   90.00
#
_symmetry.space_group_name_H-M   'P 1'
#
loop_
_entity.id
_entity.type
_entity.pdbx_description
1 polymer ?
#
loop_
_entity_poly.entity_id
_entity_poly.type
_entity_poly.pdbx_seq_one_letter_code
_entity_poly.pdbx_strand_id
1 'polypeptide(L)'
;FTADFDGDQMAVHVPLSLEAQLEARCLMLSSNNVLFPANGDPSIVPSQDMVLGLYYATRERINAPGEGIFFADTAEVQRALDAGQVALQTRCTVRIREYEKVEGSDEFRPVVKRYETTVGRALLSEILPQGMSFAELNRTLKKKEIARLINVCYRRCGLRATVIFADKLKDNGYRLATRAGISICIGDMSVPQKKFELVSAAENEVKAIEEQYTSGLVTKGERYNKVIDIWGRTADEVGKVMMKELSSEPVVNRHGEKVSQESFNSIYMMADSGARGSAAQIRQVAGMRGLMAKPDGSIIETPITSNFREGLNVLQYFVSTHGARKGLADTALKTANSGYLTRRLVDVTQDLVVLEDDCGTTNGVEMRALVEGGEVIQALRDRILGRVTAEDVYDMQHNVVVPRGTLIDENICDKIDAEGIDVVKVRTPLTCETRYGLCAKCYGRDLGRGTLVNAGEAVGVIAAQSIGEPGTQLTMRTFHIGGAASRAAVASSVEAKNSGLVAFTDAMRYVTNGNGELVVISRSGEIVINDAQSGRERERHKVPYGATLLCSLGSEVKAGQQLATFDPM
;
A
#
# COMPACT_ATOMS: atom_id res chain seq x y z
N PHE A 1 -3.90 -8.22 21.38
CA PHE A 1 -4.78 -7.15 21.85
C PHE A 1 -4.45 -5.84 21.15
N THR A 2 -5.47 -5.08 20.79
CA THR A 2 -5.31 -3.68 20.40
C THR A 2 -5.54 -2.84 21.66
N ALA A 3 -4.46 -2.42 22.31
CA ALA A 3 -4.49 -1.62 23.54
C ALA A 3 -3.74 -0.31 23.36
N ASP A 4 -4.22 0.72 24.03
CA ASP A 4 -3.61 2.02 24.15
C ASP A 4 -3.37 2.34 25.62
N PHE A 5 -2.50 3.30 25.97
CA PHE A 5 -2.20 3.66 27.35
C PHE A 5 -2.97 4.92 27.81
N ASP A 6 -4.12 5.17 27.23
CA ASP A 6 -4.99 6.31 27.54
C ASP A 6 -6.12 6.01 28.55
N GLY A 7 -6.03 4.89 29.26
CA GLY A 7 -6.98 4.46 30.28
C GLY A 7 -7.72 3.17 29.96
N ASP A 8 -7.25 2.38 28.97
CA ASP A 8 -7.82 1.09 28.64
C ASP A 8 -7.76 0.11 29.83
N GLN A 9 -8.87 -0.58 30.05
CA GLN A 9 -8.97 -1.65 31.04
C GLN A 9 -8.88 -3.01 30.36
N MET A 10 -8.04 -3.88 30.89
CA MET A 10 -7.85 -5.24 30.37
C MET A 10 -7.86 -6.26 31.52
N ALA A 11 -8.42 -7.45 31.24
CA ALA A 11 -8.37 -8.55 32.17
C ALA A 11 -7.00 -9.24 32.12
N VAL A 12 -6.49 -9.63 33.28
CA VAL A 12 -5.28 -10.46 33.42
C VAL A 12 -5.69 -11.87 33.84
N HIS A 13 -5.28 -12.86 33.03
CA HIS A 13 -5.53 -14.27 33.30
C HIS A 13 -4.22 -14.98 33.64
N VAL A 14 -4.24 -15.76 34.72
CA VAL A 14 -3.11 -16.60 35.16
C VAL A 14 -3.43 -18.04 34.77
N PRO A 15 -2.61 -18.71 33.92
CA PRO A 15 -2.80 -20.12 33.62
C PRO A 15 -2.60 -20.99 34.86
N LEU A 16 -3.62 -21.77 35.23
CA LEU A 16 -3.60 -22.56 36.47
C LEU A 16 -3.06 -23.98 36.28
N SER A 17 -3.35 -24.63 35.12
CA SER A 17 -2.88 -25.98 34.85
C SER A 17 -1.53 -25.98 34.11
N LEU A 18 -0.81 -27.10 34.17
CA LEU A 18 0.45 -27.27 33.45
C LEU A 18 0.24 -27.26 31.93
N GLU A 19 -0.87 -27.82 31.46
CA GLU A 19 -1.27 -27.82 30.06
C GLU A 19 -1.52 -26.39 29.58
N ALA A 20 -2.27 -25.59 30.34
CA ALA A 20 -2.53 -24.19 29.99
C ALA A 20 -1.23 -23.34 29.96
N GLN A 21 -0.29 -23.61 30.91
CA GLN A 21 1.02 -22.97 30.91
C GLN A 21 1.84 -23.35 29.67
N LEU A 22 1.79 -24.61 29.25
CA LEU A 22 2.48 -25.10 28.07
C LEU A 22 1.89 -24.47 26.81
N GLU A 23 0.58 -24.42 26.66
CA GLU A 23 -0.11 -23.75 25.57
C GLU A 23 0.24 -22.26 25.48
N ALA A 24 0.25 -21.55 26.62
CA ALA A 24 0.63 -20.15 26.66
C ALA A 24 2.06 -19.93 26.16
N ARG A 25 3.00 -20.79 26.53
CA ARG A 25 4.41 -20.69 26.08
C ARG A 25 4.61 -21.11 24.63
N CYS A 26 3.96 -22.16 24.17
CA CYS A 26 4.19 -22.70 22.83
C CYS A 26 3.37 -21.98 21.75
N LEU A 27 2.11 -21.62 22.04
CA LEU A 27 1.17 -21.10 21.05
C LEU A 27 0.95 -19.59 21.16
N MET A 28 0.92 -19.02 22.37
CA MET A 28 0.57 -17.61 22.58
C MET A 28 1.78 -16.67 22.64
N LEU A 29 2.99 -17.18 22.87
CA LEU A 29 4.18 -16.33 23.00
C LEU A 29 4.42 -15.56 21.69
N SER A 30 4.56 -14.24 21.75
CA SER A 30 4.71 -13.36 20.58
C SER A 30 5.96 -13.68 19.75
N SER A 31 7.04 -14.15 20.38
CA SER A 31 8.25 -14.57 19.67
C SER A 31 8.04 -15.78 18.74
N ASN A 32 6.97 -16.57 18.96
CA ASN A 32 6.61 -17.71 18.13
C ASN A 32 5.60 -17.33 17.04
N ASN A 33 4.96 -16.15 17.12
CA ASN A 33 3.92 -15.67 16.22
C ASN A 33 4.39 -14.43 15.46
N VAL A 34 5.39 -14.63 14.61
CA VAL A 34 6.04 -13.53 13.85
C VAL A 34 5.25 -13.12 12.63
N LEU A 35 4.48 -14.04 12.03
CA LEU A 35 3.70 -13.80 10.83
C LEU A 35 2.20 -13.74 11.14
N PHE A 36 1.47 -12.89 10.44
CA PHE A 36 0.00 -12.87 10.49
C PHE A 36 -0.57 -14.09 9.76
N PRO A 37 -1.52 -14.82 10.37
CA PRO A 37 -2.18 -15.94 9.71
C PRO A 37 -3.08 -15.51 8.55
N ALA A 38 -3.47 -14.24 8.45
CA ALA A 38 -4.33 -13.71 7.40
C ALA A 38 -3.62 -13.57 6.05
N ASN A 39 -2.40 -13.03 6.03
CA ASN A 39 -1.66 -12.68 4.81
C ASN A 39 -0.20 -13.14 4.80
N GLY A 40 0.33 -13.62 5.93
CA GLY A 40 1.73 -14.04 6.05
C GLY A 40 2.74 -12.90 6.15
N ASP A 41 2.28 -11.68 6.32
CA ASP A 41 3.16 -10.53 6.57
C ASP A 41 3.68 -10.55 8.01
N PRO A 42 4.86 -9.96 8.27
CA PRO A 42 5.38 -9.87 9.63
C PRO A 42 4.47 -9.04 10.55
N SER A 43 4.14 -9.57 11.71
CA SER A 43 3.38 -8.87 12.75
C SER A 43 4.26 -7.98 13.63
N ILE A 44 5.54 -8.33 13.79
CA ILE A 44 6.51 -7.64 14.65
C ILE A 44 7.23 -6.48 13.93
N VAL A 45 6.48 -5.69 13.16
CA VAL A 45 7.03 -4.55 12.42
C VAL A 45 7.08 -3.32 13.33
N PRO A 46 8.23 -2.62 13.42
CA PRO A 46 8.33 -1.34 14.11
C PRO A 46 7.29 -0.33 13.63
N SER A 47 6.84 0.53 14.54
CA SER A 47 5.83 1.56 14.25
C SER A 47 6.22 2.91 14.87
N GLN A 48 5.53 3.98 14.44
CA GLN A 48 5.65 5.32 15.03
C GLN A 48 7.11 5.80 15.17
N ASP A 49 7.57 6.08 16.39
CA ASP A 49 8.89 6.67 16.67
C ASP A 49 10.05 5.78 16.21
N MET A 50 9.88 4.44 16.28
CA MET A 50 10.90 3.51 15.81
C MET A 50 11.13 3.66 14.29
N VAL A 51 10.04 3.75 13.51
CA VAL A 51 10.11 3.97 12.07
C VAL A 51 10.72 5.33 11.76
N LEU A 52 10.31 6.37 12.49
CA LEU A 52 10.78 7.74 12.28
C LEU A 52 12.30 7.84 12.53
N GLY A 53 12.80 7.21 13.60
CA GLY A 53 14.23 7.20 13.92
C GLY A 53 15.06 6.47 12.86
N LEU A 54 14.63 5.29 12.42
CA LEU A 54 15.28 4.53 11.35
C LEU A 54 15.25 5.28 10.01
N TYR A 55 14.11 5.88 9.67
CA TYR A 55 13.95 6.69 8.47
C TYR A 55 14.90 7.89 8.48
N TYR A 56 14.94 8.67 9.58
CA TYR A 56 15.82 9.83 9.71
C TYR A 56 17.30 9.46 9.55
N ALA A 57 17.73 8.37 10.15
CA ALA A 57 19.13 7.94 10.09
C ALA A 57 19.53 7.39 8.70
N THR A 58 18.58 6.84 7.93
CA THR A 58 18.87 6.23 6.62
C THR A 58 18.67 7.18 5.45
N ARG A 59 18.22 8.41 5.68
CA ARG A 59 18.12 9.44 4.65
C ARG A 59 19.49 9.97 4.23
N GLU A 60 19.54 10.55 3.04
CA GLU A 60 20.72 11.21 2.50
C GLU A 60 20.55 12.73 2.58
N ARG A 61 21.63 13.43 2.88
CA ARG A 61 21.69 14.89 2.86
C ARG A 61 22.84 15.35 1.99
N ILE A 62 22.52 16.21 1.04
CA ILE A 62 23.50 16.82 0.14
C ILE A 62 24.29 17.89 0.91
N ASN A 63 25.59 17.99 0.64
CA ASN A 63 26.51 18.94 1.28
C ASN A 63 26.57 18.81 2.81
N ALA A 64 26.43 17.57 3.31
CA ALA A 64 26.63 17.31 4.74
C ALA A 64 28.13 17.32 5.10
N PRO A 65 28.48 17.63 6.38
CA PRO A 65 29.86 17.57 6.84
C PRO A 65 30.51 16.21 6.55
N GLY A 66 31.72 16.18 5.99
CA GLY A 66 32.46 14.95 5.71
C GLY A 66 31.94 14.12 4.53
N GLU A 67 31.17 14.71 3.59
CA GLU A 67 30.67 13.99 2.41
C GLU A 67 31.82 13.45 1.54
N GLY A 68 31.69 12.16 1.11
CA GLY A 68 32.65 11.51 0.22
C GLY A 68 33.89 10.92 0.92
N ILE A 69 33.91 10.87 2.26
CA ILE A 69 35.01 10.23 3.01
C ILE A 69 34.92 8.70 2.84
N PHE A 70 36.12 8.07 2.82
CA PHE A 70 36.27 6.62 2.80
C PHE A 70 36.60 6.12 4.20
N PHE A 71 35.90 5.09 4.64
CA PHE A 71 36.12 4.45 5.93
C PHE A 71 36.54 2.99 5.75
N ALA A 72 37.46 2.54 6.61
CA ALA A 72 37.96 1.18 6.58
C ALA A 72 36.97 0.18 7.20
N ASP A 73 36.23 0.57 8.23
CA ASP A 73 35.24 -0.24 8.92
C ASP A 73 34.14 0.61 9.57
N THR A 74 33.12 -0.04 10.16
CA THR A 74 32.02 0.61 10.87
C THR A 74 32.47 1.27 12.18
N ALA A 75 33.51 0.75 12.83
CA ALA A 75 34.04 1.33 14.06
C ALA A 75 34.71 2.69 13.80
N GLU A 76 35.36 2.87 12.64
CA GLU A 76 35.88 4.16 12.21
C GLU A 76 34.76 5.16 11.93
N VAL A 77 33.67 4.69 11.28
CA VAL A 77 32.47 5.51 11.04
C VAL A 77 31.88 6.02 12.36
N GLN A 78 31.76 5.14 13.37
CA GLN A 78 31.24 5.52 14.69
C GLN A 78 32.14 6.58 15.36
N ARG A 79 33.45 6.40 15.32
CA ARG A 79 34.41 7.36 15.89
C ARG A 79 34.36 8.73 15.20
N ALA A 80 34.24 8.76 13.86
CA ALA A 80 34.10 10.00 13.10
C ALA A 80 32.77 10.71 13.42
N LEU A 81 31.69 9.96 13.64
CA LEU A 81 30.39 10.49 14.04
C LEU A 81 30.44 11.08 15.46
N ASP A 82 31.08 10.38 16.40
CA ASP A 82 31.19 10.83 17.80
C ASP A 82 32.12 12.07 17.90
N ALA A 83 33.11 12.16 17.02
CA ALA A 83 33.97 13.34 16.89
C ALA A 83 33.32 14.53 16.16
N GLY A 84 32.09 14.37 15.64
CA GLY A 84 31.35 15.42 14.93
C GLY A 84 31.90 15.74 13.53
N GLN A 85 32.78 14.91 12.98
CA GLN A 85 33.37 15.10 11.65
C GLN A 85 32.38 14.78 10.53
N VAL A 86 31.42 13.92 10.80
CA VAL A 86 30.34 13.49 9.87
C VAL A 86 29.00 13.54 10.55
N ALA A 87 27.94 13.70 9.76
CA ALA A 87 26.55 13.58 10.20
C ALA A 87 25.98 12.20 9.82
N LEU A 88 24.87 11.79 10.44
CA LEU A 88 24.20 10.51 10.13
C LEU A 88 23.81 10.37 8.65
N GLN A 89 23.42 11.49 8.01
CA GLN A 89 22.95 11.56 6.63
C GLN A 89 24.06 11.75 5.60
N THR A 90 25.33 11.83 6.05
CA THR A 90 26.47 12.07 5.18
C THR A 90 26.73 10.87 4.27
N ARG A 91 26.88 11.12 2.96
CA ARG A 91 27.32 10.11 1.99
C ARG A 91 28.79 9.75 2.22
N CYS A 92 29.07 8.47 2.29
CA CYS A 92 30.42 7.93 2.47
C CYS A 92 30.58 6.59 1.77
N THR A 93 31.82 6.15 1.64
CA THR A 93 32.14 4.81 1.16
C THR A 93 32.76 4.00 2.29
N VAL A 94 32.19 2.86 2.61
CA VAL A 94 32.60 2.03 3.75
C VAL A 94 32.86 0.60 3.31
N ARG A 95 33.86 -0.06 3.91
CA ARG A 95 34.02 -1.50 3.81
C ARG A 95 33.17 -2.17 4.90
N ILE A 96 32.21 -3.00 4.47
CA ILE A 96 31.30 -3.70 5.36
C ILE A 96 31.61 -5.19 5.30
N ARG A 97 31.69 -5.82 6.47
CA ARG A 97 31.84 -7.26 6.61
C ARG A 97 30.48 -7.90 6.57
N GLU A 98 30.25 -8.72 5.56
CA GLU A 98 29.05 -9.55 5.38
C GLU A 98 29.38 -11.02 5.60
N TYR A 99 28.34 -11.80 5.84
CA TYR A 99 28.44 -13.24 5.98
C TYR A 99 27.63 -13.91 4.89
N GLU A 100 28.31 -14.54 3.94
CA GLU A 100 27.67 -15.30 2.85
C GLU A 100 27.62 -16.78 3.20
N LYS A 101 26.49 -17.42 2.91
CA LYS A 101 26.35 -18.87 3.10
C LYS A 101 27.17 -19.60 2.04
N VAL A 102 27.98 -20.56 2.45
CA VAL A 102 28.75 -21.40 1.53
C VAL A 102 27.81 -22.39 0.84
N GLU A 103 27.89 -22.52 -0.47
CA GLU A 103 27.08 -23.46 -1.22
C GLU A 103 27.30 -24.89 -0.72
N GLY A 104 26.19 -25.55 -0.32
CA GLY A 104 26.21 -26.95 0.15
C GLY A 104 26.55 -27.13 1.63
N SER A 105 26.79 -26.07 2.42
CA SER A 105 26.97 -26.14 3.87
C SER A 105 26.14 -25.11 4.61
N ASP A 106 25.95 -25.30 5.93
CA ASP A 106 25.31 -24.31 6.78
C ASP A 106 26.30 -23.30 7.39
N GLU A 107 27.56 -23.33 6.92
CA GLU A 107 28.60 -22.43 7.39
C GLU A 107 28.56 -21.08 6.67
N PHE A 108 28.87 -20.02 7.41
CA PHE A 108 28.95 -18.67 6.89
C PHE A 108 30.40 -18.22 6.74
N ARG A 109 30.76 -17.72 5.56
CA ARG A 109 32.07 -17.15 5.29
C ARG A 109 32.01 -15.63 5.37
N PRO A 110 32.91 -14.96 6.11
CA PRO A 110 33.00 -13.51 6.13
C PRO A 110 33.57 -12.99 4.79
N VAL A 111 32.86 -12.08 4.16
CA VAL A 111 33.27 -11.39 2.93
C VAL A 111 33.26 -9.89 3.20
N VAL A 112 34.31 -9.17 2.80
CA VAL A 112 34.38 -7.71 2.94
C VAL A 112 34.06 -7.09 1.59
N LYS A 113 32.96 -6.34 1.53
CA LYS A 113 32.55 -5.60 0.34
C LYS A 113 32.60 -4.10 0.58
N ARG A 114 32.83 -3.36 -0.48
CA ARG A 114 32.82 -1.91 -0.48
C ARG A 114 31.47 -1.42 -0.96
N TYR A 115 30.85 -0.53 -0.17
CA TYR A 115 29.54 0.06 -0.48
C TYR A 115 29.61 1.59 -0.42
N GLU A 116 28.95 2.22 -1.38
CA GLU A 116 28.56 3.62 -1.29
C GLU A 116 27.25 3.70 -0.50
N THR A 117 27.26 4.44 0.59
CA THR A 117 26.17 4.45 1.56
C THR A 117 26.16 5.74 2.37
N THR A 118 25.32 5.80 3.40
CA THR A 118 25.37 6.88 4.40
C THR A 118 25.88 6.35 5.73
N VAL A 119 26.38 7.27 6.56
CA VAL A 119 26.88 6.94 7.90
C VAL A 119 25.84 6.19 8.72
N GLY A 120 24.57 6.63 8.71
CA GLY A 120 23.50 5.97 9.44
C GLY A 120 23.20 4.55 8.96
N ARG A 121 23.20 4.31 7.63
CA ARG A 121 23.01 2.96 7.07
C ARG A 121 24.20 2.05 7.40
N ALA A 122 25.42 2.58 7.34
CA ALA A 122 26.62 1.82 7.69
C ALA A 122 26.59 1.34 9.14
N LEU A 123 26.17 2.19 10.09
CA LEU A 123 26.03 1.81 11.49
C LEU A 123 24.92 0.77 11.73
N LEU A 124 23.84 0.83 10.96
CA LEU A 124 22.78 -0.18 11.03
C LEU A 124 23.22 -1.55 10.48
N SER A 125 24.33 -1.64 9.72
CA SER A 125 24.87 -2.94 9.28
C SER A 125 25.26 -3.86 10.43
N GLU A 126 25.63 -3.31 11.60
CA GLU A 126 26.04 -4.09 12.78
C GLU A 126 24.91 -4.91 13.41
N ILE A 127 23.66 -4.52 13.15
CA ILE A 127 22.50 -5.25 13.67
C ILE A 127 22.01 -6.37 12.75
N LEU A 128 22.53 -6.43 11.50
CA LEU A 128 22.13 -7.45 10.54
C LEU A 128 22.53 -8.84 11.01
N PRO A 129 21.64 -9.84 10.94
CA PRO A 129 21.98 -11.22 11.22
C PRO A 129 22.86 -11.82 10.12
N GLN A 130 23.59 -12.87 10.46
CA GLN A 130 24.38 -13.62 9.49
C GLN A 130 23.48 -14.22 8.41
N GLY A 131 23.86 -14.09 7.15
CA GLY A 131 23.08 -14.53 6.00
C GLY A 131 22.22 -13.44 5.33
N MET A 132 22.20 -12.23 5.86
CA MET A 132 21.61 -11.07 5.19
C MET A 132 22.68 -10.20 4.53
N SER A 133 22.44 -9.78 3.29
CA SER A 133 23.31 -8.84 2.59
C SER A 133 22.99 -7.39 3.00
N PHE A 134 24.02 -6.56 3.13
CA PHE A 134 23.85 -5.14 3.36
C PHE A 134 23.14 -4.40 2.21
N ALA A 135 23.20 -4.94 1.00
CA ALA A 135 22.49 -4.39 -0.15
C ALA A 135 20.97 -4.25 0.09
N GLU A 136 20.38 -5.16 0.89
CA GLU A 136 18.95 -5.09 1.27
C GLU A 136 18.65 -3.92 2.21
N LEU A 137 19.61 -3.54 3.06
CA LEU A 137 19.50 -2.43 4.00
C LEU A 137 19.86 -1.08 3.36
N ASN A 138 20.68 -1.04 2.32
CA ASN A 138 21.25 0.18 1.73
C ASN A 138 20.22 1.01 0.95
N ARG A 139 19.15 1.39 1.62
CA ARG A 139 18.07 2.25 1.13
C ARG A 139 17.45 3.04 2.26
N THR A 140 16.61 4.02 1.93
CA THR A 140 15.83 4.75 2.94
C THR A 140 14.77 3.84 3.55
N LEU A 141 14.81 3.63 4.85
CA LEU A 141 13.93 2.70 5.56
C LEU A 141 12.59 3.33 5.90
N LYS A 142 11.62 3.22 5.00
CA LYS A 142 10.19 3.49 5.24
C LYS A 142 9.54 2.27 5.90
N LYS A 143 8.36 2.42 6.50
CA LYS A 143 7.62 1.34 7.16
C LYS A 143 7.47 0.08 6.29
N LYS A 144 7.17 0.24 4.99
CA LYS A 144 7.06 -0.87 4.03
C LYS A 144 8.40 -1.57 3.80
N GLU A 145 9.49 -0.82 3.70
CA GLU A 145 10.84 -1.38 3.51
C GLU A 145 11.32 -2.13 4.75
N ILE A 146 11.00 -1.64 5.95
CA ILE A 146 11.29 -2.33 7.21
C ILE A 146 10.51 -3.66 7.28
N ALA A 147 9.24 -3.66 6.93
CA ALA A 147 8.43 -4.88 6.89
C ALA A 147 9.01 -5.90 5.89
N ARG A 148 9.41 -5.43 4.69
CA ARG A 148 10.09 -6.26 3.68
C ARG A 148 11.40 -6.84 4.22
N LEU A 149 12.20 -6.03 4.90
CA LEU A 149 13.48 -6.45 5.47
C LEU A 149 13.30 -7.54 6.53
N ILE A 150 12.30 -7.40 7.40
CA ILE A 150 11.95 -8.41 8.41
C ILE A 150 11.47 -9.70 7.75
N ASN A 151 10.65 -9.61 6.68
CA ASN A 151 10.19 -10.79 5.95
C ASN A 151 11.36 -11.54 5.30
N VAL A 152 12.27 -10.84 4.63
CA VAL A 152 13.49 -11.42 4.05
C VAL A 152 14.35 -12.08 5.14
N CYS A 153 14.49 -11.43 6.29
CA CYS A 153 15.21 -11.99 7.45
C CYS A 153 14.57 -13.30 7.92
N TYR A 154 13.23 -13.32 8.06
CA TYR A 154 12.50 -14.53 8.47
C TYR A 154 12.72 -15.70 7.51
N ARG A 155 12.68 -15.42 6.20
CA ARG A 155 12.84 -16.46 5.17
C ARG A 155 14.27 -17.02 5.09
N ARG A 156 15.29 -16.17 5.25
CA ARG A 156 16.71 -16.56 5.11
C ARG A 156 17.36 -17.03 6.41
N CYS A 157 17.06 -16.38 7.52
CA CYS A 157 17.76 -16.59 8.79
C CYS A 157 16.89 -17.32 9.85
N GLY A 158 15.59 -17.51 9.59
CA GLY A 158 14.67 -18.21 10.47
C GLY A 158 14.14 -17.36 11.63
N LEU A 159 13.25 -17.98 12.42
CA LEU A 159 12.47 -17.34 13.47
C LEU A 159 13.32 -16.61 14.51
N ARG A 160 14.28 -17.32 15.12
CA ARG A 160 15.09 -16.81 16.25
C ARG A 160 15.91 -15.57 15.86
N ALA A 161 16.56 -15.63 14.69
CA ALA A 161 17.35 -14.51 14.18
C ALA A 161 16.48 -13.29 13.90
N THR A 162 15.27 -13.50 13.37
CA THR A 162 14.31 -12.44 13.08
C THR A 162 13.80 -11.72 14.31
N VAL A 163 13.48 -12.46 15.39
CA VAL A 163 13.05 -11.85 16.65
C VAL A 163 14.17 -10.99 17.25
N ILE A 164 15.40 -11.50 17.30
CA ILE A 164 16.55 -10.74 17.80
C ILE A 164 16.82 -9.50 16.93
N PHE A 165 16.68 -9.64 15.61
CA PHE A 165 16.84 -8.52 14.68
C PHE A 165 15.77 -7.45 14.86
N ALA A 166 14.51 -7.84 15.05
CA ALA A 166 13.41 -6.93 15.31
C ALA A 166 13.61 -6.15 16.64
N ASP A 167 14.07 -6.83 17.70
CA ASP A 167 14.40 -6.16 18.97
C ASP A 167 15.52 -5.15 18.81
N LYS A 168 16.60 -5.50 18.10
CA LYS A 168 17.68 -4.56 17.80
C LYS A 168 17.22 -3.38 16.95
N LEU A 169 16.33 -3.60 15.96
CA LEU A 169 15.72 -2.53 15.16
C LEU A 169 14.90 -1.58 16.04
N LYS A 170 14.10 -2.12 16.96
CA LYS A 170 13.31 -1.36 17.93
C LYS A 170 14.21 -0.46 18.78
N ASP A 171 15.23 -1.03 19.42
CA ASP A 171 16.11 -0.30 20.33
C ASP A 171 16.91 0.80 19.59
N ASN A 172 17.44 0.49 18.41
CA ASN A 172 18.10 1.49 17.57
C ASN A 172 17.13 2.54 17.04
N GLY A 173 15.89 2.15 16.68
CA GLY A 173 14.85 3.08 16.24
C GLY A 173 14.56 4.14 17.31
N TYR A 174 14.34 3.75 18.55
CA TYR A 174 14.12 4.67 19.66
C TYR A 174 15.33 5.56 19.93
N ARG A 175 16.53 4.98 19.98
CA ARG A 175 17.77 5.76 20.17
C ARG A 175 17.98 6.81 19.09
N LEU A 176 17.73 6.45 17.84
CA LEU A 176 17.86 7.35 16.69
C LEU A 176 16.75 8.42 16.67
N ALA A 177 15.52 8.10 17.06
CA ALA A 177 14.44 9.06 17.20
C ALA A 177 14.73 10.11 18.28
N THR A 178 15.25 9.67 19.43
CA THR A 178 15.71 10.58 20.50
C THR A 178 16.81 11.50 20.01
N ARG A 179 17.79 10.97 19.27
CA ARG A 179 18.88 11.76 18.70
C ARG A 179 18.42 12.73 17.62
N ALA A 180 17.40 12.35 16.84
CA ALA A 180 16.83 13.18 15.79
C ALA A 180 16.10 14.41 16.34
N GLY A 181 15.45 14.29 17.51
CA GLY A 181 14.76 15.40 18.16
C GLY A 181 13.65 16.03 17.31
N ILE A 182 12.93 15.21 16.50
CA ILE A 182 11.93 15.69 15.57
C ILE A 182 10.72 16.21 16.34
N SER A 183 10.33 17.46 16.06
CA SER A 183 9.17 18.12 16.64
C SER A 183 8.38 18.83 15.56
N ILE A 184 7.14 19.21 15.84
CA ILE A 184 6.25 19.91 14.92
C ILE A 184 6.04 21.34 15.43
N CYS A 185 6.18 22.32 14.55
CA CYS A 185 5.77 23.70 14.82
C CYS A 185 4.78 24.18 13.74
N ILE A 186 4.10 25.29 14.02
CA ILE A 186 3.14 25.89 13.07
C ILE A 186 3.84 26.33 11.78
N GLY A 187 5.12 26.72 11.85
CA GLY A 187 5.93 27.11 10.69
C GLY A 187 6.17 25.96 9.69
N ASP A 188 6.20 24.71 10.17
CA ASP A 188 6.42 23.52 9.32
C ASP A 188 5.23 23.24 8.39
N MET A 189 4.06 23.78 8.71
CA MET A 189 2.83 23.67 7.93
C MET A 189 2.79 24.75 6.85
N SER A 190 3.65 24.68 5.83
CA SER A 190 3.64 25.67 4.76
C SER A 190 2.36 25.58 3.92
N VAL A 191 1.71 26.72 3.70
CA VAL A 191 0.54 26.83 2.83
C VAL A 191 1.00 27.24 1.44
N PRO A 192 0.72 26.47 0.38
CA PRO A 192 1.17 26.80 -0.97
C PRO A 192 0.47 28.06 -1.49
N GLN A 193 1.23 28.99 -2.06
CA GLN A 193 0.66 30.22 -2.61
C GLN A 193 -0.29 29.96 -3.79
N LYS A 194 -0.01 28.93 -4.59
CA LYS A 194 -0.88 28.50 -5.69
C LYS A 194 -2.27 28.05 -5.26
N LYS A 195 -2.49 27.77 -3.97
CA LYS A 195 -3.83 27.47 -3.41
C LYS A 195 -4.83 28.55 -3.76
N PHE A 196 -4.47 29.83 -3.55
CA PHE A 196 -5.39 30.94 -3.76
C PHE A 196 -5.79 31.10 -5.23
N GLU A 197 -4.85 30.86 -6.16
CA GLU A 197 -5.12 30.89 -7.61
C GLU A 197 -6.08 29.75 -8.02
N LEU A 198 -5.83 28.53 -7.53
CA LEU A 198 -6.67 27.36 -7.81
C LEU A 198 -8.08 27.51 -7.25
N VAL A 199 -8.20 28.03 -6.02
CA VAL A 199 -9.50 28.25 -5.38
C VAL A 199 -10.28 29.34 -6.13
N SER A 200 -9.63 30.45 -6.52
CA SER A 200 -10.27 31.52 -7.29
C SER A 200 -10.72 31.05 -8.68
N ALA A 201 -9.93 30.22 -9.35
CA ALA A 201 -10.32 29.61 -10.64
C ALA A 201 -11.57 28.72 -10.47
N ALA A 202 -11.59 27.87 -9.45
CA ALA A 202 -12.74 27.01 -9.14
C ALA A 202 -14.00 27.81 -8.79
N GLU A 203 -13.88 28.91 -8.04
CA GLU A 203 -15.00 29.80 -7.75
C GLU A 203 -15.61 30.43 -9.02
N ASN A 204 -14.76 30.80 -10.00
CA ASN A 204 -15.23 31.33 -11.27
C ASN A 204 -15.92 30.26 -12.12
N GLU A 205 -15.41 29.01 -12.15
CA GLU A 205 -16.09 27.89 -12.80
C GLU A 205 -17.45 27.61 -12.18
N VAL A 206 -17.55 27.61 -10.85
CA VAL A 206 -18.83 27.42 -10.13
C VAL A 206 -19.83 28.54 -10.46
N LYS A 207 -19.40 29.81 -10.51
CA LYS A 207 -20.27 30.93 -10.91
C LYS A 207 -20.80 30.77 -12.33
N ALA A 208 -19.96 30.33 -13.27
CA ALA A 208 -20.40 30.06 -14.64
C ALA A 208 -21.49 28.96 -14.71
N ILE A 209 -21.37 27.93 -13.88
CA ILE A 209 -22.41 26.88 -13.76
C ILE A 209 -23.69 27.41 -13.11
N GLU A 210 -23.59 28.30 -12.13
CA GLU A 210 -24.75 28.96 -11.53
C GLU A 210 -25.50 29.84 -12.56
N GLU A 211 -24.78 30.55 -13.42
CA GLU A 211 -25.35 31.33 -14.53
C GLU A 211 -26.05 30.41 -15.55
N GLN A 212 -25.46 29.28 -15.88
CA GLN A 212 -26.10 28.27 -16.74
C GLN A 212 -27.38 27.68 -16.11
N TYR A 213 -27.37 27.44 -14.80
CA TYR A 213 -28.56 26.98 -14.08
C TYR A 213 -29.66 28.05 -14.05
N THR A 214 -29.33 29.31 -13.80
CA THR A 214 -30.30 30.43 -13.79
C THR A 214 -30.87 30.69 -15.18
N SER A 215 -30.11 30.46 -16.24
CA SER A 215 -30.58 30.53 -17.64
C SER A 215 -31.39 29.30 -18.08
N GLY A 216 -31.55 28.27 -17.22
CA GLY A 216 -32.32 27.07 -17.50
C GLY A 216 -31.64 26.04 -18.40
N LEU A 217 -30.34 26.17 -18.63
CA LEU A 217 -29.55 25.25 -19.48
C LEU A 217 -29.17 23.96 -18.74
N VAL A 218 -29.13 23.99 -17.41
CA VAL A 218 -28.67 22.87 -16.57
C VAL A 218 -29.71 22.56 -15.49
N THR A 219 -29.95 21.31 -15.20
CA THR A 219 -30.86 20.86 -14.13
C THR A 219 -30.23 21.03 -12.74
N LYS A 220 -31.05 21.03 -11.69
CA LYS A 220 -30.58 21.13 -10.29
C LYS A 220 -29.61 19.99 -9.92
N GLY A 221 -29.88 18.78 -10.41
CA GLY A 221 -29.03 17.59 -10.15
C GLY A 221 -27.68 17.69 -10.85
N GLU A 222 -27.66 18.11 -12.11
CA GLU A 222 -26.44 18.31 -12.87
C GLU A 222 -25.58 19.44 -12.27
N ARG A 223 -26.19 20.56 -11.89
CA ARG A 223 -25.49 21.64 -11.17
C ARG A 223 -24.80 21.10 -9.92
N TYR A 224 -25.55 20.36 -9.08
CA TYR A 224 -25.02 19.78 -7.86
C TYR A 224 -23.82 18.86 -8.14
N ASN A 225 -23.93 17.95 -9.11
CA ASN A 225 -22.85 17.03 -9.44
C ASN A 225 -21.62 17.76 -9.99
N LYS A 226 -21.80 18.72 -10.90
CA LYS A 226 -20.70 19.53 -11.46
C LYS A 226 -19.96 20.33 -10.41
N VAL A 227 -20.70 20.96 -9.47
CA VAL A 227 -20.10 21.75 -8.39
C VAL A 227 -19.25 20.85 -7.46
N ILE A 228 -19.75 19.68 -7.10
CA ILE A 228 -19.00 18.72 -6.28
C ILE A 228 -17.75 18.24 -6.98
N ASP A 229 -17.84 17.95 -8.29
CA ASP A 229 -16.72 17.47 -9.07
C ASP A 229 -15.61 18.54 -9.18
N ILE A 230 -15.97 19.80 -9.45
CA ILE A 230 -15.01 20.93 -9.48
C ILE A 230 -14.28 21.03 -8.13
N TRP A 231 -15.00 21.05 -7.02
CA TRP A 231 -14.38 21.20 -5.72
C TRP A 231 -13.59 19.97 -5.29
N GLY A 232 -14.01 18.77 -5.69
CA GLY A 232 -13.25 17.52 -5.49
C GLY A 232 -11.91 17.56 -6.20
N ARG A 233 -11.92 17.90 -7.51
CA ARG A 233 -10.72 18.04 -8.33
C ARG A 233 -9.80 19.14 -7.79
N THR A 234 -10.33 20.30 -7.45
CA THR A 234 -9.54 21.42 -6.88
C THR A 234 -8.88 21.03 -5.56
N ALA A 235 -9.59 20.32 -4.68
CA ALA A 235 -9.02 19.86 -3.41
C ALA A 235 -7.88 18.88 -3.61
N ASP A 236 -7.96 18.00 -4.61
CA ASP A 236 -6.90 17.05 -4.94
C ASP A 236 -5.70 17.73 -5.60
N GLU A 237 -5.92 18.72 -6.47
CA GLU A 237 -4.86 19.53 -7.06
C GLU A 237 -4.10 20.36 -6.01
N VAL A 238 -4.81 21.01 -5.10
CA VAL A 238 -4.21 21.71 -3.95
C VAL A 238 -3.39 20.73 -3.11
N GLY A 239 -3.90 19.51 -2.88
CA GLY A 239 -3.17 18.45 -2.17
C GLY A 239 -1.88 18.03 -2.88
N LYS A 240 -1.92 17.86 -4.20
CA LYS A 240 -0.73 17.50 -5.00
C LYS A 240 0.33 18.62 -5.00
N VAL A 241 -0.09 19.87 -5.18
CA VAL A 241 0.82 21.04 -5.15
C VAL A 241 1.46 21.17 -3.77
N MET A 242 0.67 21.08 -2.70
CA MET A 242 1.14 21.14 -1.32
C MET A 242 2.17 20.03 -1.03
N MET A 243 1.86 18.78 -1.37
CA MET A 243 2.78 17.67 -1.15
C MET A 243 4.07 17.83 -1.95
N LYS A 244 4.00 18.35 -3.18
CA LYS A 244 5.19 18.64 -4.00
C LYS A 244 6.07 19.71 -3.39
N GLU A 245 5.50 20.79 -2.86
CA GLU A 245 6.25 21.86 -2.18
C GLU A 245 6.85 21.38 -0.85
N LEU A 246 6.11 20.57 -0.07
CA LEU A 246 6.61 20.00 1.18
C LEU A 246 7.68 18.93 0.96
N SER A 247 7.64 18.21 -0.17
CA SER A 247 8.53 17.07 -0.43
C SER A 247 9.93 17.47 -0.88
N SER A 248 10.14 18.68 -1.36
CA SER A 248 11.40 19.10 -1.96
C SER A 248 11.89 20.43 -1.40
N GLU A 249 13.19 20.52 -1.14
CA GLU A 249 13.86 21.76 -0.78
C GLU A 249 15.07 22.00 -1.69
N PRO A 250 15.28 23.24 -2.15
CA PRO A 250 16.47 23.58 -2.93
C PRO A 250 17.68 23.71 -2.01
N VAL A 251 18.72 22.96 -2.27
CA VAL A 251 19.99 22.99 -1.54
C VAL A 251 21.13 23.26 -2.51
N VAL A 252 22.15 23.94 -2.05
CA VAL A 252 23.38 24.19 -2.83
C VAL A 252 24.36 23.04 -2.61
N ASN A 253 24.78 22.38 -3.71
CA ASN A 253 25.80 21.34 -3.65
C ASN A 253 27.21 21.94 -3.43
N ARG A 254 28.24 21.10 -3.28
CA ARG A 254 29.64 21.53 -3.13
C ARG A 254 30.17 22.33 -4.31
N HIS A 255 29.58 22.20 -5.48
CA HIS A 255 29.98 22.91 -6.69
C HIS A 255 29.24 24.24 -6.87
N GLY A 256 28.39 24.65 -5.90
CA GLY A 256 27.64 25.91 -5.95
C GLY A 256 26.36 25.85 -6.78
N GLU A 257 25.98 24.66 -7.26
CA GLU A 257 24.76 24.46 -8.06
C GLU A 257 23.56 24.21 -7.14
N LYS A 258 22.40 24.75 -7.50
CA LYS A 258 21.13 24.48 -6.81
C LYS A 258 20.59 23.13 -7.25
N VAL A 259 20.51 22.20 -6.33
CA VAL A 259 19.96 20.86 -6.52
C VAL A 259 18.75 20.68 -5.61
N SER A 260 17.72 20.00 -6.10
CA SER A 260 16.56 19.63 -5.27
C SER A 260 16.89 18.38 -4.47
N GLN A 261 16.68 18.41 -3.16
CA GLN A 261 16.70 17.22 -2.30
C GLN A 261 15.34 17.01 -1.65
N GLU A 262 15.11 15.82 -1.13
CA GLU A 262 13.94 15.54 -0.31
C GLU A 262 13.99 16.39 0.96
N SER A 263 12.88 17.06 1.28
CA SER A 263 12.78 17.98 2.40
C SER A 263 12.98 17.28 3.76
N PHE A 264 13.63 17.96 4.70
CA PHE A 264 13.73 17.56 6.10
C PHE A 264 12.62 18.18 6.98
N ASN A 265 11.53 18.63 6.37
CA ASN A 265 10.36 19.08 7.10
C ASN A 265 9.78 17.95 7.96
N SER A 266 9.54 18.22 9.25
CA SER A 266 9.09 17.22 10.22
C SER A 266 7.77 16.54 9.81
N ILE A 267 6.82 17.29 9.30
CA ILE A 267 5.51 16.79 8.88
C ILE A 267 5.65 15.88 7.66
N TYR A 268 6.46 16.29 6.68
CA TYR A 268 6.75 15.48 5.51
C TYR A 268 7.43 14.16 5.90
N MET A 269 8.45 14.22 6.78
CA MET A 269 9.15 13.03 7.26
C MET A 269 8.22 12.04 7.98
N MET A 270 7.30 12.53 8.81
CA MET A 270 6.34 11.68 9.52
C MET A 270 5.39 10.95 8.56
N ALA A 271 4.90 11.63 7.53
CA ALA A 271 3.98 11.05 6.56
C ALA A 271 4.68 10.14 5.55
N ASP A 272 5.83 10.55 4.99
CA ASP A 272 6.56 9.79 3.98
C ASP A 272 7.17 8.51 4.55
N SER A 273 7.65 8.55 5.80
CA SER A 273 8.13 7.34 6.50
C SER A 273 7.03 6.32 6.77
N GLY A 274 5.76 6.74 6.80
CA GLY A 274 4.63 5.92 7.24
C GLY A 274 4.56 5.78 8.78
N ALA A 275 5.30 6.59 9.53
CA ALA A 275 5.29 6.59 10.99
C ALA A 275 3.95 7.10 11.55
N ARG A 276 3.51 8.28 11.08
CA ARG A 276 2.25 8.89 11.53
C ARG A 276 1.71 9.86 10.48
N GLY A 277 0.40 9.87 10.33
CA GLY A 277 -0.29 10.77 9.41
C GLY A 277 -0.37 10.24 7.98
N SER A 278 -1.31 10.78 7.22
CA SER A 278 -1.50 10.49 5.80
C SER A 278 -1.50 11.80 5.00
N ALA A 279 -1.27 11.72 3.69
CA ALA A 279 -1.36 12.89 2.81
C ALA A 279 -2.71 13.62 2.93
N ALA A 280 -3.81 12.86 3.13
CA ALA A 280 -5.14 13.44 3.33
C ALA A 280 -5.25 14.26 4.63
N GLN A 281 -4.62 13.80 5.71
CA GLN A 281 -4.59 14.54 6.97
C GLN A 281 -3.75 15.82 6.86
N ILE A 282 -2.58 15.76 6.20
CA ILE A 282 -1.73 16.92 5.96
C ILE A 282 -2.46 17.94 5.09
N ARG A 283 -3.21 17.49 4.07
CA ARG A 283 -4.03 18.36 3.22
C ARG A 283 -5.03 19.18 4.04
N GLN A 284 -5.66 18.60 5.06
CA GLN A 284 -6.58 19.32 5.95
C GLN A 284 -5.86 20.34 6.83
N VAL A 285 -4.61 20.07 7.20
CA VAL A 285 -3.82 20.93 8.09
C VAL A 285 -3.21 22.12 7.35
N ALA A 286 -2.62 21.91 6.18
CA ALA A 286 -1.84 22.91 5.45
C ALA A 286 -2.39 23.27 4.06
N GLY A 287 -3.30 22.49 3.50
CA GLY A 287 -3.90 22.71 2.18
C GLY A 287 -5.30 23.27 2.26
N MET A 288 -6.28 22.42 1.98
CA MET A 288 -7.72 22.74 2.00
C MET A 288 -8.47 21.56 2.61
N ARG A 289 -9.44 21.82 3.48
CA ARG A 289 -10.22 20.77 4.10
C ARG A 289 -11.17 20.08 3.12
N GLY A 290 -11.80 20.85 2.23
CA GLY A 290 -12.63 20.34 1.14
C GLY A 290 -14.10 20.18 1.49
N LEU A 291 -14.77 19.26 0.77
CA LEU A 291 -16.21 19.00 0.88
C LEU A 291 -16.54 18.20 2.13
N MET A 292 -17.69 18.49 2.74
CA MET A 292 -18.16 17.83 3.95
C MET A 292 -19.46 17.06 3.68
N ALA A 293 -19.58 15.88 4.30
CA ALA A 293 -20.78 15.04 4.20
C ALA A 293 -21.82 15.44 5.27
N LYS A 294 -23.09 15.47 4.88
CA LYS A 294 -24.21 15.57 5.81
C LYS A 294 -24.47 14.22 6.49
N PRO A 295 -25.27 14.21 7.58
CA PRO A 295 -25.66 12.95 8.24
C PRO A 295 -26.40 11.96 7.33
N ASP A 296 -27.17 12.45 6.34
CA ASP A 296 -27.91 11.65 5.35
C ASP A 296 -27.00 11.02 4.26
N GLY A 297 -25.74 11.40 4.22
CA GLY A 297 -24.75 10.94 3.24
C GLY A 297 -24.59 11.84 2.02
N SER A 298 -25.45 12.82 1.81
CA SER A 298 -25.27 13.83 0.76
C SER A 298 -24.07 14.74 1.09
N ILE A 299 -23.47 15.32 0.06
CA ILE A 299 -22.34 16.23 0.20
C ILE A 299 -22.85 17.67 0.22
N ILE A 300 -22.25 18.51 1.08
CA ILE A 300 -22.57 19.93 1.13
C ILE A 300 -21.85 20.61 -0.03
N GLU A 301 -22.58 21.35 -0.88
CA GLU A 301 -22.07 22.02 -2.08
C GLU A 301 -20.97 23.03 -1.77
N THR A 302 -21.06 23.71 -0.63
CA THR A 302 -20.08 24.72 -0.20
C THR A 302 -18.89 24.03 0.48
N PRO A 303 -17.67 24.07 -0.10
CA PRO A 303 -16.51 23.46 0.49
C PRO A 303 -15.94 24.31 1.64
N ILE A 304 -15.11 23.70 2.46
CA ILE A 304 -14.27 24.41 3.42
C ILE A 304 -12.93 24.69 2.73
N THR A 305 -12.75 25.91 2.25
CA THR A 305 -11.52 26.33 1.55
C THR A 305 -10.36 26.61 2.50
N SER A 306 -10.66 26.91 3.76
CA SER A 306 -9.67 27.13 4.81
C SER A 306 -9.05 25.80 5.27
N ASN A 307 -7.84 25.87 5.78
CA ASN A 307 -7.14 24.78 6.48
C ASN A 307 -7.12 25.05 8.01
N PHE A 308 -6.64 24.08 8.78
CA PHE A 308 -6.55 24.23 10.24
C PHE A 308 -5.52 25.28 10.68
N ARG A 309 -4.47 25.51 9.89
CA ARG A 309 -3.48 26.55 10.17
C ARG A 309 -4.06 27.96 10.04
N GLU A 310 -4.85 28.20 8.99
CA GLU A 310 -5.53 29.48 8.76
C GLU A 310 -6.68 29.73 9.76
N GLY A 311 -7.26 28.65 10.26
CA GLY A 311 -8.44 28.64 11.09
C GLY A 311 -9.73 28.60 10.28
N LEU A 312 -10.77 28.00 10.85
CA LEU A 312 -12.09 27.88 10.26
C LEU A 312 -12.97 29.04 10.75
N ASN A 313 -13.83 29.57 9.89
CA ASN A 313 -14.88 30.46 10.33
C ASN A 313 -16.00 29.69 11.06
N VAL A 314 -16.91 30.42 11.72
CA VAL A 314 -17.97 29.79 12.53
C VAL A 314 -18.87 28.85 11.72
N LEU A 315 -19.25 29.23 10.50
CA LEU A 315 -20.07 28.38 9.63
C LEU A 315 -19.32 27.13 9.16
N GLN A 316 -18.08 27.29 8.77
CA GLN A 316 -17.22 26.16 8.37
C GLN A 316 -16.99 25.18 9.52
N TYR A 317 -16.78 25.68 10.73
CA TYR A 317 -16.69 24.88 11.93
C TYR A 317 -17.99 24.12 12.18
N PHE A 318 -19.15 24.80 12.14
CA PHE A 318 -20.45 24.17 12.33
C PHE A 318 -20.73 23.07 11.30
N VAL A 319 -20.47 23.33 10.02
CA VAL A 319 -20.59 22.33 8.93
C VAL A 319 -19.71 21.12 9.21
N SER A 320 -18.49 21.32 9.72
CA SER A 320 -17.57 20.22 10.00
C SER A 320 -18.02 19.33 11.16
N THR A 321 -18.84 19.85 12.10
CA THR A 321 -19.38 19.06 13.22
C THR A 321 -20.35 17.97 12.76
N HIS A 322 -21.05 18.15 11.64
CA HIS A 322 -21.93 17.12 11.06
C HIS A 322 -21.15 15.88 10.68
N GLY A 323 -20.01 16.06 9.99
CA GLY A 323 -19.14 14.95 9.62
C GLY A 323 -18.53 14.25 10.82
N ALA A 324 -18.11 15.00 11.83
CA ALA A 324 -17.55 14.43 13.06
C ALA A 324 -18.61 13.59 13.82
N ARG A 325 -19.82 14.11 14.00
CA ARG A 325 -20.92 13.39 14.66
C ARG A 325 -21.30 12.12 13.91
N LYS A 326 -21.41 12.21 12.56
CA LYS A 326 -21.67 11.03 11.72
C LYS A 326 -20.59 9.97 11.90
N GLY A 327 -19.32 10.38 11.87
CA GLY A 327 -18.20 9.46 12.08
C GLY A 327 -18.26 8.73 13.42
N LEU A 328 -18.60 9.44 14.51
CA LEU A 328 -18.78 8.83 15.84
C LEU A 328 -19.95 7.82 15.87
N ALA A 329 -21.10 8.20 15.32
CA ALA A 329 -22.27 7.33 15.25
C ALA A 329 -22.02 6.09 14.35
N ASP A 330 -21.42 6.29 13.18
CA ASP A 330 -21.08 5.21 12.27
C ASP A 330 -20.07 4.22 12.90
N THR A 331 -19.10 4.70 13.65
CA THR A 331 -18.14 3.85 14.36
C THR A 331 -18.86 2.93 15.36
N ALA A 332 -19.76 3.49 16.18
CA ALA A 332 -20.50 2.73 17.18
C ALA A 332 -21.40 1.65 16.53
N LEU A 333 -22.14 2.01 15.47
CA LEU A 333 -23.10 1.09 14.81
C LEU A 333 -22.38 0.03 13.97
N LYS A 334 -21.37 0.41 13.22
CA LYS A 334 -20.64 -0.51 12.34
C LYS A 334 -19.81 -1.53 13.13
N THR A 335 -19.29 -1.16 14.30
CA THR A 335 -18.58 -2.11 15.17
C THR A 335 -19.47 -3.29 15.55
N ALA A 336 -20.72 -3.04 15.93
CA ALA A 336 -21.69 -4.10 16.22
C ALA A 336 -21.98 -4.97 14.99
N ASN A 337 -22.16 -4.38 13.82
CA ASN A 337 -22.41 -5.10 12.57
C ASN A 337 -21.20 -5.97 12.16
N SER A 338 -19.98 -5.47 12.32
CA SER A 338 -18.75 -6.22 12.05
C SER A 338 -18.61 -7.41 13.00
N GLY A 339 -18.90 -7.23 14.30
CA GLY A 339 -18.90 -8.33 15.27
C GLY A 339 -19.94 -9.40 14.94
N TYR A 340 -21.14 -9.00 14.56
CA TYR A 340 -22.20 -9.94 14.14
C TYR A 340 -21.85 -10.68 12.85
N LEU A 341 -21.23 -9.99 11.87
CA LEU A 341 -20.74 -10.65 10.64
C LEU A 341 -19.69 -11.71 10.97
N THR A 342 -18.70 -11.37 11.82
CA THR A 342 -17.66 -12.30 12.24
C THR A 342 -18.24 -13.53 12.90
N ARG A 343 -19.19 -13.36 13.82
CA ARG A 343 -19.87 -14.49 14.47
C ARG A 343 -20.57 -15.39 13.46
N ARG A 344 -21.34 -14.83 12.51
CA ARG A 344 -22.03 -15.62 11.48
C ARG A 344 -21.05 -16.38 10.58
N LEU A 345 -19.92 -15.75 10.23
CA LEU A 345 -18.87 -16.41 9.44
C LEU A 345 -18.27 -17.59 10.21
N VAL A 346 -17.95 -17.41 11.49
CA VAL A 346 -17.43 -18.50 12.34
C VAL A 346 -18.45 -19.64 12.44
N ASP A 347 -19.72 -19.34 12.67
CA ASP A 347 -20.76 -20.37 12.79
C ASP A 347 -20.90 -21.23 11.52
N VAL A 348 -20.70 -20.64 10.33
CA VAL A 348 -20.79 -21.36 9.04
C VAL A 348 -19.50 -22.14 8.73
N THR A 349 -18.33 -21.62 9.14
CA THR A 349 -17.03 -22.16 8.70
C THR A 349 -16.31 -22.99 9.75
N GLN A 350 -16.83 -23.13 10.96
CA GLN A 350 -16.19 -23.85 12.08
C GLN A 350 -15.85 -25.30 11.77
N ASP A 351 -16.64 -25.96 10.90
CA ASP A 351 -16.44 -27.37 10.51
C ASP A 351 -15.36 -27.56 9.44
N LEU A 352 -14.82 -26.47 8.86
CA LEU A 352 -13.73 -26.54 7.89
C LEU A 352 -12.39 -26.70 8.62
N VAL A 353 -12.03 -27.96 8.82
CA VAL A 353 -10.77 -28.37 9.46
C VAL A 353 -9.95 -29.20 8.47
N VAL A 354 -8.62 -29.11 8.55
CA VAL A 354 -7.74 -29.97 7.77
C VAL A 354 -7.69 -31.35 8.42
N LEU A 355 -8.24 -32.37 7.73
CA LEU A 355 -8.36 -33.74 8.28
C LEU A 355 -7.38 -34.73 7.66
N GLU A 356 -6.98 -34.51 6.40
CA GLU A 356 -6.17 -35.43 5.61
C GLU A 356 -4.95 -34.69 5.04
N ASP A 357 -3.86 -35.40 4.80
CA ASP A 357 -2.68 -34.83 4.15
C ASP A 357 -2.91 -34.61 2.65
N ASP A 358 -3.51 -35.58 1.97
CA ASP A 358 -3.74 -35.55 0.52
C ASP A 358 -5.01 -36.31 0.12
N CYS A 359 -5.95 -35.65 -0.54
CA CYS A 359 -7.14 -36.28 -1.11
C CYS A 359 -6.92 -36.96 -2.47
N GLY A 360 -5.70 -36.85 -3.06
CA GLY A 360 -5.32 -37.48 -4.33
C GLY A 360 -5.93 -36.86 -5.58
N THR A 361 -6.70 -35.77 -5.49
CA THR A 361 -7.34 -35.15 -6.65
C THR A 361 -6.36 -34.70 -7.72
N THR A 362 -6.74 -34.80 -8.98
CA THR A 362 -6.06 -34.24 -10.14
C THR A 362 -6.68 -32.89 -10.57
N ASN A 363 -7.82 -32.54 -9.96
CA ASN A 363 -8.51 -31.32 -10.27
C ASN A 363 -7.78 -30.10 -9.67
N GLY A 364 -7.77 -29.02 -10.41
CA GLY A 364 -7.14 -27.76 -10.00
C GLY A 364 -7.69 -26.61 -10.80
N VAL A 365 -7.30 -25.39 -10.44
CA VAL A 365 -7.67 -24.17 -11.13
C VAL A 365 -6.42 -23.58 -11.79
N GLU A 366 -6.56 -23.17 -13.06
CA GLU A 366 -5.53 -22.45 -13.77
C GLU A 366 -5.43 -21.01 -13.24
N MET A 367 -4.24 -20.65 -12.80
CA MET A 367 -3.95 -19.30 -12.34
C MET A 367 -3.13 -18.56 -13.40
N ARG A 368 -3.55 -17.32 -13.71
CA ARG A 368 -2.88 -16.38 -14.61
C ARG A 368 -2.75 -15.04 -13.90
N ALA A 369 -1.88 -14.17 -14.38
CA ALA A 369 -1.86 -12.78 -13.92
C ALA A 369 -3.24 -12.13 -14.16
N LEU A 370 -3.73 -11.37 -13.20
CA LEU A 370 -4.96 -10.59 -13.34
C LEU A 370 -4.62 -9.27 -14.02
N VAL A 371 -5.08 -9.13 -15.25
CA VAL A 371 -4.85 -7.92 -16.06
C VAL A 371 -6.19 -7.25 -16.33
N GLU A 372 -6.35 -5.99 -15.96
CA GLU A 372 -7.51 -5.17 -16.31
C GLU A 372 -7.03 -3.87 -16.97
N GLY A 373 -7.59 -3.55 -18.14
CA GLY A 373 -7.24 -2.35 -18.87
C GLY A 373 -5.76 -2.26 -19.28
N GLY A 374 -5.08 -3.40 -19.49
CA GLY A 374 -3.66 -3.45 -19.85
C GLY A 374 -2.69 -3.27 -18.67
N GLU A 375 -3.19 -3.04 -17.47
CA GLU A 375 -2.39 -2.98 -16.25
C GLU A 375 -2.51 -4.28 -15.46
N VAL A 376 -1.37 -4.82 -15.01
CA VAL A 376 -1.33 -6.01 -14.16
C VAL A 376 -1.74 -5.59 -12.75
N ILE A 377 -2.98 -5.92 -12.35
CA ILE A 377 -3.50 -5.65 -11.00
C ILE A 377 -2.86 -6.60 -10.00
N GLN A 378 -2.75 -7.88 -10.38
CA GLN A 378 -2.15 -8.91 -9.53
C GLN A 378 -1.21 -9.78 -10.37
N ALA A 379 0.06 -9.83 -10.01
CA ALA A 379 1.03 -10.69 -10.68
C ALA A 379 0.69 -12.18 -10.47
N LEU A 380 1.10 -13.04 -11.41
CA LEU A 380 0.95 -14.49 -11.27
C LEU A 380 1.57 -14.98 -9.96
N ARG A 381 2.76 -14.48 -9.61
CA ARG A 381 3.48 -14.78 -8.38
C ARG A 381 2.60 -14.67 -7.12
N ASP A 382 1.87 -13.55 -6.97
CA ASP A 382 1.04 -13.30 -5.79
C ASP A 382 -0.17 -14.25 -5.70
N ARG A 383 -0.60 -14.80 -6.84
CA ARG A 383 -1.74 -15.71 -6.93
C ARG A 383 -1.38 -17.18 -6.69
N ILE A 384 -0.16 -17.59 -7.00
CA ILE A 384 0.30 -18.98 -6.88
C ILE A 384 1.13 -19.23 -5.61
N LEU A 385 1.66 -18.18 -4.99
CA LEU A 385 2.49 -18.29 -3.79
C LEU A 385 1.73 -19.02 -2.66
N GLY A 386 2.36 -20.05 -2.07
CA GLY A 386 1.77 -20.85 -1.01
C GLY A 386 0.73 -21.87 -1.46
N ARG A 387 0.50 -22.03 -2.77
CA ARG A 387 -0.34 -23.09 -3.34
C ARG A 387 0.48 -24.33 -3.67
N VAL A 388 -0.20 -25.47 -3.89
CA VAL A 388 0.41 -26.72 -4.32
C VAL A 388 0.07 -26.95 -5.79
N THR A 389 1.05 -27.38 -6.59
CA THR A 389 0.85 -27.67 -8.01
C THR A 389 -0.09 -28.86 -8.21
N ALA A 390 -1.07 -28.73 -9.11
CA ALA A 390 -1.99 -29.80 -9.49
C ALA A 390 -1.41 -30.72 -10.58
N GLU A 391 -0.58 -30.15 -11.44
CA GLU A 391 0.09 -30.81 -12.57
C GLU A 391 1.56 -30.39 -12.61
N ASP A 392 2.38 -31.12 -13.37
CA ASP A 392 3.76 -30.72 -13.60
C ASP A 392 3.79 -29.42 -14.39
N VAL A 393 4.64 -28.48 -13.98
CA VAL A 393 4.84 -27.20 -14.65
C VAL A 393 6.01 -27.34 -15.62
N TYR A 394 5.76 -27.08 -16.89
CA TYR A 394 6.72 -27.23 -17.97
C TYR A 394 7.25 -25.88 -18.46
N ASP A 395 8.53 -25.87 -18.81
CA ASP A 395 9.17 -24.81 -19.58
C ASP A 395 8.75 -24.85 -21.06
N MET A 396 9.07 -23.79 -21.82
CA MET A 396 8.87 -23.75 -23.28
C MET A 396 9.58 -24.89 -24.04
N GLN A 397 10.59 -25.52 -23.43
CA GLN A 397 11.32 -26.67 -23.95
C GLN A 397 10.73 -28.02 -23.51
N HIS A 398 9.56 -28.03 -22.84
CA HIS A 398 8.92 -29.23 -22.25
C HIS A 398 9.74 -29.95 -21.15
N ASN A 399 10.66 -29.26 -20.49
CA ASN A 399 11.29 -29.76 -19.28
C ASN A 399 10.42 -29.45 -18.06
N VAL A 400 10.39 -30.39 -17.09
CA VAL A 400 9.66 -30.18 -15.84
C VAL A 400 10.44 -29.19 -14.97
N VAL A 401 9.88 -28.00 -14.75
CA VAL A 401 10.44 -26.97 -13.84
C VAL A 401 10.01 -27.24 -12.41
N VAL A 402 8.73 -27.55 -12.20
CA VAL A 402 8.15 -27.85 -10.89
C VAL A 402 7.31 -29.12 -10.99
N PRO A 403 7.62 -30.19 -10.24
CA PRO A 403 6.83 -31.39 -10.26
C PRO A 403 5.49 -31.22 -9.55
N ARG A 404 4.51 -32.03 -9.91
CA ARG A 404 3.19 -32.11 -9.31
C ARG A 404 3.28 -32.35 -7.80
N GLY A 405 2.39 -31.72 -7.03
CA GLY A 405 2.28 -31.89 -5.59
C GLY A 405 3.33 -31.15 -4.78
N THR A 406 4.08 -30.24 -5.42
CA THR A 406 5.09 -29.39 -4.76
C THR A 406 4.44 -28.12 -4.23
N LEU A 407 4.77 -27.73 -3.00
CA LEU A 407 4.40 -26.45 -2.44
C LEU A 407 5.21 -25.33 -3.11
N ILE A 408 4.54 -24.36 -3.70
CA ILE A 408 5.17 -23.21 -4.36
C ILE A 408 5.62 -22.20 -3.28
N ASP A 409 6.92 -22.12 -3.08
CA ASP A 409 7.56 -21.12 -2.24
C ASP A 409 8.13 -19.95 -3.08
N GLU A 410 8.75 -18.99 -2.42
CA GLU A 410 9.34 -17.81 -3.06
C GLU A 410 10.42 -18.18 -4.10
N ASN A 411 11.24 -19.19 -3.80
CA ASN A 411 12.32 -19.64 -4.71
C ASN A 411 11.75 -20.29 -5.96
N ILE A 412 10.65 -21.04 -5.81
CA ILE A 412 9.97 -21.67 -6.95
C ILE A 412 9.25 -20.59 -7.78
N CYS A 413 8.67 -19.58 -7.14
CA CYS A 413 8.11 -18.42 -7.86
C CYS A 413 9.18 -17.71 -8.69
N ASP A 414 10.38 -17.47 -8.13
CA ASP A 414 11.48 -16.84 -8.86
C ASP A 414 11.92 -17.69 -10.09
N LYS A 415 11.88 -19.00 -10.01
CA LYS A 415 12.12 -19.89 -11.16
C LYS A 415 11.04 -19.81 -12.22
N ILE A 416 9.76 -19.82 -11.81
CA ILE A 416 8.62 -19.69 -12.71
C ILE A 416 8.65 -18.35 -13.46
N ASP A 417 8.98 -17.26 -12.75
CA ASP A 417 9.13 -15.93 -13.34
C ASP A 417 10.31 -15.85 -14.31
N ALA A 418 11.45 -16.49 -13.97
CA ALA A 418 12.65 -16.52 -14.82
C ALA A 418 12.42 -17.29 -16.13
N GLU A 419 11.62 -18.36 -16.10
CA GLU A 419 11.26 -19.16 -17.28
C GLU A 419 10.09 -18.56 -18.09
N GLY A 420 9.49 -17.44 -17.62
CA GLY A 420 8.42 -16.74 -18.32
C GLY A 420 7.12 -17.54 -18.46
N ILE A 421 6.75 -18.31 -17.45
CA ILE A 421 5.54 -19.14 -17.44
C ILE A 421 4.34 -18.29 -17.03
N ASP A 422 3.34 -18.17 -17.90
CA ASP A 422 2.17 -17.32 -17.69
C ASP A 422 0.99 -18.01 -17.00
N VAL A 423 0.97 -19.35 -17.01
CA VAL A 423 -0.17 -20.14 -16.50
C VAL A 423 0.34 -21.29 -15.67
N VAL A 424 -0.18 -21.42 -14.45
CA VAL A 424 0.11 -22.53 -13.54
C VAL A 424 -1.18 -23.11 -13.00
N LYS A 425 -1.35 -24.44 -13.10
CA LYS A 425 -2.50 -25.14 -12.52
C LYS A 425 -2.19 -25.52 -11.08
N VAL A 426 -2.99 -24.98 -10.16
CA VAL A 426 -2.78 -25.17 -8.71
C VAL A 426 -3.98 -25.86 -8.06
N ARG A 427 -3.72 -26.58 -6.98
CA ARG A 427 -4.76 -27.16 -6.13
C ARG A 427 -5.43 -26.06 -5.30
N THR A 428 -6.74 -26.18 -5.09
CA THR A 428 -7.53 -25.22 -4.33
C THR A 428 -8.49 -25.92 -3.37
N PRO A 429 -8.91 -25.27 -2.27
CA PRO A 429 -9.97 -25.78 -1.41
C PRO A 429 -11.28 -26.06 -2.16
N LEU A 430 -11.56 -25.28 -3.24
CA LEU A 430 -12.79 -25.41 -4.04
C LEU A 430 -12.88 -26.72 -4.81
N THR A 431 -11.75 -27.33 -5.17
CA THR A 431 -11.67 -28.59 -5.93
C THR A 431 -11.25 -29.78 -5.06
N CYS A 432 -11.26 -29.60 -3.74
CA CYS A 432 -10.89 -30.67 -2.81
C CYS A 432 -11.98 -31.76 -2.79
N GLU A 433 -11.55 -33.03 -2.84
CA GLU A 433 -12.44 -34.21 -2.86
C GLU A 433 -12.60 -34.86 -1.47
N THR A 434 -11.99 -34.29 -0.43
CA THR A 434 -12.17 -34.73 0.95
C THR A 434 -13.64 -34.60 1.36
N ARG A 435 -14.23 -35.66 1.90
CA ARG A 435 -15.66 -35.74 2.20
C ARG A 435 -16.10 -34.74 3.28
N TYR A 436 -15.27 -34.55 4.30
CA TYR A 436 -15.48 -33.60 5.39
C TYR A 436 -14.21 -32.77 5.59
N GLY A 437 -14.36 -31.46 5.71
CA GLY A 437 -13.20 -30.57 5.86
C GLY A 437 -12.38 -30.42 4.59
N LEU A 438 -11.07 -30.33 4.73
CA LEU A 438 -10.10 -30.11 3.65
C LEU A 438 -8.88 -31.01 3.82
N CYS A 439 -8.12 -31.22 2.74
CA CYS A 439 -6.78 -31.83 2.84
C CYS A 439 -5.68 -30.74 2.84
N ALA A 440 -4.54 -31.07 3.43
CA ALA A 440 -3.42 -30.14 3.58
C ALA A 440 -2.88 -29.65 2.23
N LYS A 441 -2.74 -30.51 1.23
CA LYS A 441 -2.25 -30.11 -0.10
C LYS A 441 -3.22 -29.22 -0.88
N CYS A 442 -4.54 -29.37 -0.73
CA CYS A 442 -5.51 -28.48 -1.37
C CYS A 442 -5.56 -27.10 -0.70
N TYR A 443 -5.36 -27.04 0.61
CA TYR A 443 -5.24 -25.78 1.33
C TYR A 443 -3.91 -25.08 1.01
N GLY A 444 -2.79 -25.82 1.12
CA GLY A 444 -1.46 -25.33 0.85
C GLY A 444 -0.74 -24.84 2.09
N ARG A 445 -0.13 -23.67 2.01
CA ARG A 445 0.74 -23.08 3.04
C ARG A 445 -0.06 -22.49 4.20
N ASP A 446 0.34 -22.81 5.41
CA ASP A 446 -0.05 -22.06 6.61
C ASP A 446 0.72 -20.73 6.62
N LEU A 447 0.01 -19.63 6.48
CA LEU A 447 0.59 -18.29 6.39
C LEU A 447 1.24 -17.85 7.71
N GLY A 448 0.74 -18.33 8.85
CA GLY A 448 1.29 -18.02 10.16
C GLY A 448 2.63 -18.69 10.45
N ARG A 449 2.89 -19.86 9.85
CA ARG A 449 4.13 -20.63 10.04
C ARG A 449 5.03 -20.66 8.80
N GLY A 450 4.46 -20.41 7.61
CA GLY A 450 5.19 -20.42 6.35
C GLY A 450 5.49 -21.80 5.78
N THR A 451 4.96 -22.86 6.37
CA THR A 451 5.09 -24.27 5.96
C THR A 451 3.75 -24.83 5.49
N LEU A 452 3.74 -26.06 4.97
CA LEU A 452 2.48 -26.75 4.68
C LEU A 452 1.64 -26.84 5.94
N VAL A 453 0.32 -26.65 5.81
CA VAL A 453 -0.61 -26.70 6.95
C VAL A 453 -0.61 -28.10 7.60
N ASN A 454 -0.72 -28.14 8.92
CA ASN A 454 -0.80 -29.40 9.67
C ASN A 454 -2.25 -29.92 9.71
N ALA A 455 -2.39 -31.23 9.79
CA ALA A 455 -3.68 -31.85 10.07
C ALA A 455 -4.21 -31.39 11.44
N GLY A 456 -5.52 -31.12 11.54
CA GLY A 456 -6.17 -30.61 12.74
C GLY A 456 -6.31 -29.08 12.82
N GLU A 457 -5.76 -28.32 11.86
CA GLU A 457 -5.87 -26.85 11.84
C GLU A 457 -7.27 -26.42 11.42
N ALA A 458 -7.88 -25.53 12.23
CA ALA A 458 -9.25 -24.99 11.97
C ALA A 458 -9.18 -23.80 11.00
N VAL A 459 -8.90 -24.08 9.73
CA VAL A 459 -8.70 -23.07 8.69
C VAL A 459 -9.93 -22.20 8.42
N GLY A 460 -11.13 -22.75 8.60
CA GLY A 460 -12.38 -22.00 8.46
C GLY A 460 -12.51 -20.90 9.51
N VAL A 461 -12.18 -21.18 10.76
CA VAL A 461 -12.19 -20.19 11.85
C VAL A 461 -11.15 -19.11 11.62
N ILE A 462 -9.94 -19.49 11.19
CA ILE A 462 -8.86 -18.55 10.83
C ILE A 462 -9.34 -17.61 9.72
N ALA A 463 -9.96 -18.13 8.68
CA ALA A 463 -10.51 -17.32 7.59
C ALA A 463 -11.59 -16.35 8.08
N ALA A 464 -12.55 -16.81 8.88
CA ALA A 464 -13.62 -15.97 9.42
C ALA A 464 -13.10 -14.83 10.30
N GLN A 465 -12.14 -15.12 11.17
CA GLN A 465 -11.49 -14.12 12.02
C GLN A 465 -10.64 -13.14 11.21
N SER A 466 -9.93 -13.61 10.19
CA SER A 466 -9.12 -12.76 9.30
C SER A 466 -9.96 -11.82 8.43
N ILE A 467 -11.21 -12.20 8.11
CA ILE A 467 -12.17 -11.34 7.42
C ILE A 467 -12.83 -10.36 8.39
N GLY A 468 -13.14 -10.79 9.61
CA GLY A 468 -13.89 -10.01 10.60
C GLY A 468 -13.05 -8.93 11.31
N GLU A 469 -11.79 -9.20 11.59
CA GLU A 469 -10.90 -8.25 12.29
C GLU A 469 -10.74 -6.92 11.54
N PRO A 470 -10.41 -6.86 10.24
CA PRO A 470 -10.28 -5.60 9.52
C PRO A 470 -11.60 -4.81 9.44
N GLY A 471 -12.74 -5.48 9.48
CA GLY A 471 -14.05 -4.83 9.52
C GLY A 471 -14.20 -3.87 10.69
N THR A 472 -13.73 -4.26 11.87
CA THR A 472 -13.74 -3.41 13.06
C THR A 472 -12.77 -2.23 12.93
N GLN A 473 -11.58 -2.44 12.37
CA GLN A 473 -10.59 -1.36 12.17
C GLN A 473 -11.01 -0.37 11.08
N LEU A 474 -11.62 -0.82 9.99
CA LEU A 474 -12.14 0.04 8.92
C LEU A 474 -13.21 1.01 9.43
N THR A 475 -14.02 0.61 10.40
CA THR A 475 -15.01 1.49 11.03
C THR A 475 -14.37 2.60 11.86
N MET A 476 -13.25 2.33 12.51
CA MET A 476 -12.50 3.33 13.28
C MET A 476 -11.75 4.32 12.36
N ARG A 477 -11.27 3.88 11.20
CA ARG A 477 -10.54 4.76 10.25
C ARG A 477 -11.40 5.84 9.62
N THR A 478 -12.69 5.63 9.40
CA THR A 478 -13.60 6.65 8.85
C THR A 478 -13.75 7.86 9.79
N PHE A 479 -13.57 7.69 11.09
CA PHE A 479 -13.57 8.76 12.08
C PHE A 479 -12.36 9.70 11.94
N HIS A 480 -11.17 9.16 11.65
CA HIS A 480 -9.93 9.95 11.55
C HIS A 480 -9.88 10.89 10.33
N ILE A 481 -10.71 10.69 9.31
CA ILE A 481 -10.83 11.58 8.15
C ILE A 481 -11.74 12.77 8.43
N GLY A 482 -12.40 12.81 9.61
CA GLY A 482 -13.17 13.95 10.08
C GLY A 482 -14.40 14.31 9.22
N GLY A 483 -14.97 13.31 8.51
CA GLY A 483 -16.15 13.50 7.66
C GLY A 483 -15.88 14.23 6.35
N ALA A 484 -14.62 14.48 5.99
CA ALA A 484 -14.27 14.99 4.67
C ALA A 484 -14.70 13.96 3.62
N ALA A 485 -15.53 14.37 2.67
CA ALA A 485 -15.99 13.49 1.60
C ALA A 485 -14.81 13.19 0.67
N SER A 486 -14.35 11.95 0.69
CA SER A 486 -13.51 11.39 -0.35
C SER A 486 -14.43 10.62 -1.29
N ARG A 487 -14.87 11.26 -2.37
CA ARG A 487 -15.45 10.54 -3.48
C ARG A 487 -14.26 9.86 -4.16
N ALA A 488 -14.20 8.54 -4.14
CA ALA A 488 -13.52 7.82 -5.20
C ALA A 488 -14.14 8.39 -6.48
N ALA A 489 -13.35 9.08 -7.29
CA ALA A 489 -13.84 9.68 -8.53
C ALA A 489 -14.55 8.56 -9.29
N VAL A 490 -15.88 8.63 -9.36
CA VAL A 490 -16.61 7.86 -10.34
C VAL A 490 -16.11 8.48 -11.63
N ALA A 491 -15.27 7.73 -12.34
CA ALA A 491 -14.63 8.22 -13.54
C ALA A 491 -15.74 8.71 -14.47
N SER A 492 -15.80 10.02 -14.68
CA SER A 492 -16.70 10.65 -15.64
C SER A 492 -16.11 10.65 -17.04
N SER A 493 -14.88 10.16 -17.16
CA SER A 493 -14.13 10.03 -18.40
C SER A 493 -13.37 8.71 -18.46
N VAL A 494 -13.19 8.20 -19.66
CA VAL A 494 -12.28 7.09 -19.95
C VAL A 494 -11.02 7.70 -20.54
N GLU A 495 -9.87 7.41 -19.94
CA GLU A 495 -8.56 7.92 -20.38
C GLU A 495 -7.67 6.78 -20.87
N ALA A 496 -6.88 7.03 -21.91
CA ALA A 496 -5.86 6.10 -22.39
C ALA A 496 -4.69 6.04 -21.41
N LYS A 497 -4.29 4.85 -20.98
CA LYS A 497 -3.10 4.65 -20.13
C LYS A 497 -1.82 4.52 -20.98
N ASN A 498 -1.95 3.98 -22.20
CA ASN A 498 -0.86 3.77 -23.14
C ASN A 498 -1.13 4.50 -24.48
N SER A 499 -0.08 4.77 -25.23
CA SER A 499 -0.20 5.30 -26.60
C SER A 499 -0.48 4.17 -27.59
N GLY A 500 -1.33 4.42 -28.58
CA GLY A 500 -1.67 3.44 -29.62
C GLY A 500 -2.77 3.90 -30.55
N LEU A 501 -3.26 3.00 -31.40
CA LEU A 501 -4.34 3.23 -32.35
C LEU A 501 -5.68 2.80 -31.77
N VAL A 502 -6.68 3.65 -31.84
CA VAL A 502 -8.04 3.39 -31.37
C VAL A 502 -8.76 2.43 -32.30
N ALA A 503 -9.28 1.35 -31.77
CA ALA A 503 -10.22 0.45 -32.44
C ALA A 503 -11.49 0.30 -31.59
N PHE A 504 -12.61 0.07 -32.24
CA PHE A 504 -13.89 -0.20 -31.58
C PHE A 504 -14.24 -1.66 -31.76
N THR A 505 -14.83 -2.28 -30.74
CA THR A 505 -15.33 -3.64 -30.85
C THR A 505 -16.60 -3.70 -31.73
N ASP A 506 -16.90 -4.86 -32.31
CA ASP A 506 -18.09 -5.06 -33.16
C ASP A 506 -19.42 -4.77 -32.42
N ALA A 507 -19.39 -4.81 -31.09
CA ALA A 507 -20.53 -4.47 -30.23
C ALA A 507 -20.72 -2.95 -30.06
N MET A 508 -19.76 -2.12 -30.46
CA MET A 508 -19.83 -0.67 -30.33
C MET A 508 -20.75 -0.09 -31.40
N ARG A 509 -21.82 0.59 -30.96
CA ARG A 509 -22.70 1.36 -31.83
C ARG A 509 -22.75 2.80 -31.35
N TYR A 510 -22.62 3.74 -32.24
CA TYR A 510 -22.63 5.17 -31.96
C TYR A 510 -23.42 5.93 -33.01
N VAL A 511 -23.93 7.08 -32.65
CA VAL A 511 -24.68 8.00 -33.53
C VAL A 511 -24.05 9.38 -33.41
N THR A 512 -24.01 10.11 -34.51
CA THR A 512 -23.57 11.50 -34.49
C THR A 512 -24.71 12.40 -34.02
N ASN A 513 -24.47 13.16 -32.96
CA ASN A 513 -25.42 14.14 -32.43
C ASN A 513 -25.52 15.36 -33.35
N GLY A 514 -26.55 16.19 -33.19
CA GLY A 514 -26.74 17.43 -33.97
C GLY A 514 -25.55 18.41 -33.88
N ASN A 515 -24.69 18.28 -32.91
CA ASN A 515 -23.45 19.05 -32.70
C ASN A 515 -22.22 18.44 -33.38
N GLY A 516 -22.35 17.27 -34.05
CA GLY A 516 -21.22 16.58 -34.67
C GLY A 516 -20.45 15.63 -33.75
N GLU A 517 -20.90 15.44 -32.50
CA GLU A 517 -20.28 14.56 -31.52
C GLU A 517 -20.76 13.12 -31.68
N LEU A 518 -19.87 12.15 -31.43
CA LEU A 518 -20.19 10.73 -31.46
C LEU A 518 -20.70 10.26 -30.11
N VAL A 519 -21.94 9.82 -30.03
CA VAL A 519 -22.58 9.33 -28.78
C VAL A 519 -22.80 7.83 -28.87
N VAL A 520 -22.38 7.10 -27.83
CA VAL A 520 -22.51 5.64 -27.75
C VAL A 520 -23.94 5.24 -27.42
N ILE A 521 -24.52 4.38 -28.25
CA ILE A 521 -25.89 3.82 -28.08
C ILE A 521 -25.88 2.32 -27.75
N SER A 522 -24.73 1.71 -27.59
CA SER A 522 -24.59 0.30 -27.16
C SER A 522 -24.39 0.17 -25.65
N ARG A 523 -24.92 -0.91 -25.05
CA ARG A 523 -24.71 -1.21 -23.62
C ARG A 523 -23.42 -1.97 -23.35
N SER A 524 -22.81 -2.57 -24.38
CA SER A 524 -21.61 -3.42 -24.31
C SER A 524 -20.50 -2.96 -25.27
N GLY A 525 -20.47 -1.66 -25.59
CA GLY A 525 -19.41 -1.09 -26.43
C GLY A 525 -18.09 -0.98 -25.68
N GLU A 526 -17.00 -1.33 -26.36
CA GLU A 526 -15.65 -1.22 -25.80
C GLU A 526 -14.71 -0.52 -26.79
N ILE A 527 -13.86 0.35 -26.25
CA ILE A 527 -12.74 0.97 -26.97
C ILE A 527 -11.50 0.11 -26.73
N VAL A 528 -10.81 -0.24 -27.77
CA VAL A 528 -9.56 -1.01 -27.73
C VAL A 528 -8.43 -0.13 -28.24
N ILE A 529 -7.31 -0.12 -27.55
CA ILE A 529 -6.09 0.56 -27.99
C ILE A 529 -5.10 -0.50 -28.43
N ASN A 530 -4.75 -0.48 -29.71
CA ASN A 530 -3.80 -1.39 -30.32
C ASN A 530 -2.44 -0.72 -30.47
N ASP A 531 -1.39 -1.50 -30.32
CA ASP A 531 -0.03 -1.05 -30.60
C ASP A 531 0.13 -0.70 -32.09
N ALA A 532 0.63 0.49 -32.37
CA ALA A 532 0.84 0.99 -33.75
C ALA A 532 1.85 0.13 -34.54
N GLN A 533 2.79 -0.56 -33.91
CA GLN A 533 3.81 -1.37 -34.58
C GLN A 533 3.46 -2.86 -34.66
N SER A 534 2.92 -3.45 -33.59
CA SER A 534 2.65 -4.90 -33.53
C SER A 534 1.20 -5.27 -33.81
N GLY A 535 0.28 -4.28 -33.84
CA GLY A 535 -1.16 -4.51 -33.99
C GLY A 535 -1.81 -5.25 -32.82
N ARG A 536 -1.07 -5.54 -31.75
CA ARG A 536 -1.59 -6.24 -30.57
C ARG A 536 -2.38 -5.30 -29.69
N GLU A 537 -3.47 -5.84 -29.11
CA GLU A 537 -4.28 -5.13 -28.12
C GLU A 537 -3.44 -4.82 -26.87
N ARG A 538 -3.36 -3.52 -26.50
CA ARG A 538 -2.70 -3.04 -25.27
C ARG A 538 -3.68 -2.78 -24.16
N GLU A 539 -4.84 -2.21 -24.50
CA GLU A 539 -5.85 -1.79 -23.53
C GLU A 539 -7.25 -2.01 -24.07
N ARG A 540 -8.18 -2.24 -23.14
CA ARG A 540 -9.60 -2.37 -23.43
C ARG A 540 -10.42 -1.63 -22.38
N HIS A 541 -11.25 -0.70 -22.81
CA HIS A 541 -12.09 0.11 -21.94
C HIS A 541 -13.57 -0.05 -22.30
N LYS A 542 -14.39 -0.40 -21.29
CA LYS A 542 -15.83 -0.39 -21.43
C LYS A 542 -16.35 1.04 -21.44
N VAL A 543 -17.23 1.34 -22.38
CA VAL A 543 -17.83 2.66 -22.51
C VAL A 543 -19.32 2.55 -22.22
N PRO A 544 -19.87 3.29 -21.25
CA PRO A 544 -21.28 3.23 -20.90
C PRO A 544 -22.16 3.83 -22.00
N TYR A 545 -23.43 3.42 -22.00
CA TYR A 545 -24.47 4.00 -22.85
C TYR A 545 -24.60 5.51 -22.60
N GLY A 546 -24.71 6.29 -23.66
CA GLY A 546 -24.83 7.75 -23.57
C GLY A 546 -23.48 8.50 -23.46
N ALA A 547 -22.35 7.80 -23.44
CA ALA A 547 -21.05 8.44 -23.43
C ALA A 547 -20.72 9.13 -24.76
N THR A 548 -20.11 10.30 -24.69
CA THR A 548 -19.62 11.04 -25.85
C THR A 548 -18.18 10.61 -26.13
N LEU A 549 -17.90 10.12 -27.33
CA LEU A 549 -16.58 9.73 -27.79
C LEU A 549 -15.78 10.98 -28.22
N LEU A 550 -14.58 11.12 -27.65
CA LEU A 550 -13.63 12.18 -27.99
C LEU A 550 -12.57 11.71 -29.01
N CYS A 551 -12.58 10.42 -29.35
CA CYS A 551 -11.68 9.79 -30.31
C CYS A 551 -12.46 9.19 -31.49
N SER A 552 -11.84 9.11 -32.64
CA SER A 552 -12.38 8.45 -33.85
C SER A 552 -11.68 7.12 -34.10
N LEU A 553 -12.35 6.22 -34.81
CA LEU A 553 -11.76 4.94 -35.20
C LEU A 553 -10.46 5.16 -35.99
N GLY A 554 -9.39 4.49 -35.58
CA GLY A 554 -8.07 4.60 -36.22
C GLY A 554 -7.26 5.85 -35.84
N SER A 555 -7.74 6.69 -34.91
CA SER A 555 -6.96 7.81 -34.39
C SER A 555 -5.83 7.33 -33.50
N GLU A 556 -4.68 7.98 -33.59
CA GLU A 556 -3.56 7.75 -32.66
C GLU A 556 -3.80 8.57 -31.39
N VAL A 557 -3.72 7.89 -30.24
CA VAL A 557 -3.89 8.49 -28.91
C VAL A 557 -2.62 8.36 -28.09
N LYS A 558 -2.39 9.35 -27.22
CA LYS A 558 -1.27 9.36 -26.27
C LYS A 558 -1.74 8.96 -24.88
N ALA A 559 -0.82 8.43 -24.06
CA ALA A 559 -1.10 8.16 -22.67
C ALA A 559 -1.60 9.43 -21.95
N GLY A 560 -2.69 9.29 -21.17
CA GLY A 560 -3.37 10.40 -20.48
C GLY A 560 -4.41 11.15 -21.34
N GLN A 561 -4.64 10.76 -22.61
CA GLN A 561 -5.66 11.40 -23.45
C GLN A 561 -7.05 10.82 -23.15
N GLN A 562 -8.05 11.69 -23.02
CA GLN A 562 -9.44 11.28 -22.82
C GLN A 562 -10.01 10.66 -24.09
N LEU A 563 -10.60 9.48 -23.95
CA LEU A 563 -11.21 8.70 -25.03
C LEU A 563 -12.73 8.91 -25.10
N ALA A 564 -13.38 8.97 -23.98
CA ALA A 564 -14.81 9.19 -23.87
C ALA A 564 -15.15 9.93 -22.57
N THR A 565 -16.20 10.72 -22.60
CA THR A 565 -16.79 11.36 -21.41
C THR A 565 -18.22 10.89 -21.24
N PHE A 566 -18.65 10.70 -20.00
CA PHE A 566 -20.02 10.30 -19.68
C PHE A 566 -20.43 10.90 -18.35
N ASP A 567 -21.74 11.10 -18.21
CA ASP A 567 -22.31 11.56 -16.93
C ASP A 567 -22.58 10.33 -16.04
N PRO A 568 -21.90 10.19 -14.90
CA PRO A 568 -22.17 9.07 -13.99
C PRO A 568 -23.54 9.32 -13.33
N MET A 569 -24.56 8.60 -13.76
CA MET A 569 -25.88 8.59 -13.08
C MET A 569 -25.84 7.96 -11.72
#